data_084240fe867673cfb4bb77a3d120555c
#
_entry.id   084240fe867673cfb4bb77a3d120555c
#
_cell.length_a   1.000
_cell.length_b   1.000
_cell.length_c   1.000
_cell.angle_alpha   90.00
_cell.angle_beta   90.00
_cell.angle_gamma   90.00
#
_symmetry.space_group_name_H-M   'P 1'
#
loop_
_entity.id
_entity.type
_entity.pdbx_description
1 polymer ?
#
loop_
_entity_poly.entity_id
_entity_poly.type
_entity_poly.pdbx_seq_one_letter_code
_entity_poly.pdbx_strand_id
1 'polypeptide(L)'
;MKWDPAKYVQFDDHRNRPFFDLTGRIHADRPARVVDLGCGPGNLTASLAERWSEAQVVGLDSSAEMLARAARLAEVVPGLSFEQADIATWMPTGETDVVVSNAALQWVPGHRDLMRRWLDALRPGAWFALQVPGNFNAPSHSLMRELAASDRWSGKLGGVLRGGETVGEPGDYLNILLDAGYAADAWETSYQQVLQGPDPVLEWVRGTALRPVMGVLGSEDAGRFESEYAAALREAYPSGPHGTVFPFRRIFAVGRKRG
;
A
#
# COMPACT_ATOMS: atom_id res chain seq x y z
N MET A 1 -13.72 23.58 6.41
CA MET A 1 -12.72 23.52 7.50
C MET A 1 -11.34 23.53 6.85
N LYS A 2 -10.44 24.43 7.23
CA LYS A 2 -9.08 24.45 6.66
C LYS A 2 -8.33 23.20 7.12
N TRP A 3 -7.73 22.48 6.18
CA TRP A 3 -6.77 21.40 6.44
C TRP A 3 -5.71 21.90 7.43
N ASP A 4 -5.53 21.20 8.56
CA ASP A 4 -4.55 21.55 9.58
C ASP A 4 -3.28 20.73 9.40
N PRO A 5 -2.18 21.35 8.91
CA PRO A 5 -0.90 20.67 8.76
C PRO A 5 -0.30 20.16 10.08
N ALA A 6 -0.70 20.73 11.23
CA ALA A 6 -0.18 20.32 12.54
C ALA A 6 -0.70 18.95 12.98
N LYS A 7 -1.90 18.53 12.53
CA LYS A 7 -2.37 17.15 12.71
C LYS A 7 -1.56 16.12 11.90
N TYR A 8 -0.89 16.56 10.84
CA TYR A 8 0.00 15.76 10.02
C TYR A 8 1.21 15.21 10.80
N VAL A 9 1.69 15.97 11.78
CA VAL A 9 2.85 15.62 12.62
C VAL A 9 2.50 14.55 13.68
N GLN A 10 1.23 14.30 13.96
CA GLN A 10 0.78 13.32 14.96
C GLN A 10 0.87 11.85 14.48
N PHE A 11 1.11 11.63 13.18
CA PHE A 11 1.24 10.28 12.61
C PHE A 11 2.72 10.00 12.29
N ASP A 12 3.54 9.90 13.31
CA ASP A 12 4.99 9.66 13.24
C ASP A 12 5.34 8.18 12.86
N ASP A 13 4.38 7.45 12.30
CA ASP A 13 4.63 6.15 11.72
C ASP A 13 5.01 6.33 10.23
N HIS A 14 6.25 6.01 9.91
CA HIS A 14 6.79 5.99 8.54
C HIS A 14 5.91 5.25 7.52
N ARG A 15 5.01 4.38 7.98
CA ARG A 15 4.08 3.63 7.14
C ARG A 15 2.86 4.45 6.73
N ASN A 16 2.49 5.45 7.51
CA ASN A 16 1.28 6.26 7.29
C ASN A 16 1.56 7.46 6.36
N ARG A 17 2.78 7.99 6.36
CA ARG A 17 3.16 9.15 5.55
C ARG A 17 2.76 9.05 4.08
N PRO A 18 2.98 7.91 3.36
CA PRO A 18 2.58 7.79 1.96
C PRO A 18 1.08 7.98 1.71
N PHE A 19 0.23 7.59 2.66
CA PHE A 19 -1.21 7.79 2.54
C PHE A 19 -1.58 9.28 2.52
N PHE A 20 -0.95 10.08 3.38
CA PHE A 20 -1.21 11.51 3.42
C PHE A 20 -0.60 12.25 2.23
N ASP A 21 0.58 11.82 1.75
CA ASP A 21 1.18 12.35 0.52
C ASP A 21 0.30 12.07 -0.70
N LEU A 22 -0.35 10.89 -0.76
CA LEU A 22 -1.32 10.54 -1.80
C LEU A 22 -2.60 11.38 -1.68
N THR A 23 -3.25 11.29 -0.52
CA THR A 23 -4.57 11.89 -0.33
C THR A 23 -4.53 13.42 -0.35
N GLY A 24 -3.40 14.02 0.01
CA GLY A 24 -3.16 15.47 -0.14
C GLY A 24 -3.29 15.98 -1.58
N ARG A 25 -3.15 15.11 -2.59
CA ARG A 25 -3.33 15.45 -4.01
C ARG A 25 -4.77 15.31 -4.51
N ILE A 26 -5.69 14.82 -3.70
CA ILE A 26 -7.11 14.72 -4.06
C ILE A 26 -7.79 16.06 -3.72
N HIS A 27 -8.26 16.77 -4.74
CA HIS A 27 -8.92 18.08 -4.59
C HIS A 27 -10.44 17.97 -4.79
N ALA A 28 -11.06 16.90 -4.26
CA ALA A 28 -12.50 16.79 -4.20
C ALA A 28 -13.07 17.79 -3.17
N ASP A 29 -13.96 18.67 -3.59
CA ASP A 29 -14.49 19.75 -2.75
C ASP A 29 -15.46 19.19 -1.68
N ARG A 30 -16.54 18.54 -2.09
CA ARG A 30 -17.54 17.92 -1.20
C ARG A 30 -17.98 16.57 -1.77
N PRO A 31 -17.12 15.51 -1.66
CA PRO A 31 -17.53 14.20 -2.13
C PRO A 31 -18.67 13.67 -1.24
N ALA A 32 -19.67 13.05 -1.85
CA ALA A 32 -20.74 12.41 -1.11
C ALA A 32 -20.34 11.00 -0.67
N ARG A 33 -19.58 10.28 -1.51
CA ARG A 33 -19.14 8.91 -1.21
C ARG A 33 -17.66 8.71 -1.52
N VAL A 34 -16.91 8.24 -0.50
CA VAL A 34 -15.49 7.93 -0.57
C VAL A 34 -15.27 6.45 -0.24
N VAL A 35 -14.50 5.75 -1.04
CA VAL A 35 -14.19 4.32 -0.83
C VAL A 35 -12.68 4.13 -0.69
N ASP A 36 -12.26 3.44 0.37
CA ASP A 36 -10.88 3.05 0.64
C ASP A 36 -10.71 1.54 0.42
N LEU A 37 -10.00 1.17 -0.65
CA LEU A 37 -9.78 -0.22 -1.06
C LEU A 37 -8.57 -0.82 -0.35
N GLY A 38 -8.79 -1.79 0.52
CA GLY A 38 -7.76 -2.40 1.37
C GLY A 38 -7.47 -1.54 2.59
N CYS A 39 -8.53 -1.15 3.30
CA CYS A 39 -8.47 -0.21 4.43
C CYS A 39 -7.70 -0.73 5.66
N GLY A 40 -7.45 -2.04 5.74
CA GLY A 40 -6.78 -2.64 6.90
C GLY A 40 -7.53 -2.36 8.22
N PRO A 41 -6.82 -1.93 9.28
CA PRO A 41 -7.42 -1.66 10.59
C PRO A 41 -8.21 -0.32 10.65
N GLY A 42 -8.35 0.39 9.52
CA GLY A 42 -9.27 1.53 9.37
C GLY A 42 -8.77 2.88 9.90
N ASN A 43 -7.63 2.96 10.56
CA ASN A 43 -7.13 4.23 11.12
C ASN A 43 -6.87 5.32 10.06
N LEU A 44 -6.39 4.94 8.89
CA LEU A 44 -6.17 5.87 7.78
C LEU A 44 -7.50 6.24 7.10
N THR A 45 -8.42 5.28 6.97
CA THR A 45 -9.78 5.52 6.46
C THR A 45 -10.54 6.51 7.33
N ALA A 46 -10.38 6.44 8.66
CA ALA A 46 -10.98 7.40 9.58
C ALA A 46 -10.52 8.84 9.31
N SER A 47 -9.27 9.04 8.90
CA SER A 47 -8.78 10.38 8.53
C SER A 47 -9.43 10.95 7.26
N LEU A 48 -9.95 10.10 6.38
CA LEU A 48 -10.75 10.54 5.23
C LEU A 48 -12.12 11.05 5.69
N ALA A 49 -12.76 10.38 6.66
CA ALA A 49 -14.04 10.83 7.24
C ALA A 49 -13.87 12.14 8.02
N GLU A 50 -12.75 12.31 8.73
CA GLU A 50 -12.43 13.61 9.36
C GLU A 50 -12.23 14.72 8.33
N ARG A 51 -11.58 14.41 7.21
CA ARG A 51 -11.35 15.38 6.13
C ARG A 51 -12.63 15.78 5.41
N TRP A 52 -13.49 14.83 5.11
CA TRP A 52 -14.76 15.01 4.40
C TRP A 52 -15.92 14.61 5.32
N SER A 53 -16.17 15.44 6.32
CA SER A 53 -17.12 15.16 7.41
C SER A 53 -18.58 14.99 6.97
N GLU A 54 -18.92 15.44 5.75
CA GLU A 54 -20.25 15.26 5.17
C GLU A 54 -20.35 14.02 4.25
N ALA A 55 -19.22 13.36 3.99
CA ALA A 55 -19.15 12.19 3.11
C ALA A 55 -19.53 10.91 3.84
N GLN A 56 -20.07 9.96 3.09
CA GLN A 56 -20.08 8.56 3.47
C GLN A 56 -18.73 7.94 3.08
N VAL A 57 -17.94 7.56 4.08
CA VAL A 57 -16.64 6.93 3.88
C VAL A 57 -16.75 5.45 4.19
N VAL A 58 -16.41 4.62 3.22
CA VAL A 58 -16.49 3.17 3.33
C VAL A 58 -15.10 2.57 3.16
N GLY A 59 -14.60 1.90 4.19
CA GLY A 59 -13.39 1.11 4.11
C GLY A 59 -13.71 -0.34 3.74
N LEU A 60 -13.04 -0.87 2.71
CA LEU A 60 -13.20 -2.24 2.25
C LEU A 60 -11.94 -3.04 2.51
N ASP A 61 -12.07 -4.23 3.11
CA ASP A 61 -10.96 -5.18 3.27
C ASP A 61 -11.47 -6.62 3.19
N SER A 62 -10.65 -7.54 2.73
CA SER A 62 -11.00 -8.97 2.70
C SER A 62 -10.78 -9.66 4.04
N SER A 63 -9.98 -9.10 4.94
CA SER A 63 -9.62 -9.64 6.24
C SER A 63 -10.64 -9.30 7.32
N ALA A 64 -11.41 -10.29 7.76
CA ALA A 64 -12.32 -10.13 8.88
C ALA A 64 -11.59 -9.68 10.18
N GLU A 65 -10.33 -10.09 10.39
CA GLU A 65 -9.52 -9.67 11.53
C GLU A 65 -9.22 -8.17 11.49
N MET A 66 -8.86 -7.63 10.33
CA MET A 66 -8.61 -6.19 10.16
C MET A 66 -9.89 -5.40 10.39
N LEU A 67 -11.01 -5.86 9.83
CA LEU A 67 -12.30 -5.20 10.00
C LEU A 67 -12.83 -5.25 11.44
N ALA A 68 -12.55 -6.31 12.19
CA ALA A 68 -12.87 -6.36 13.62
C ALA A 68 -12.14 -5.28 14.43
N ARG A 69 -10.91 -4.92 14.02
CA ARG A 69 -10.17 -3.80 14.62
C ARG A 69 -10.75 -2.45 14.18
N ALA A 70 -11.13 -2.34 12.90
CA ALA A 70 -11.69 -1.13 12.31
C ALA A 70 -13.09 -0.78 12.88
N ALA A 71 -13.90 -1.77 13.24
CA ALA A 71 -15.29 -1.60 13.67
C ALA A 71 -15.47 -0.55 14.79
N ARG A 72 -14.53 -0.50 15.75
CA ARG A 72 -14.57 0.48 16.85
C ARG A 72 -14.48 1.94 16.37
N LEU A 73 -13.83 2.18 15.23
CA LEU A 73 -13.73 3.53 14.65
C LEU A 73 -15.08 3.97 14.08
N ALA A 74 -15.83 3.04 13.45
CA ALA A 74 -17.16 3.33 12.91
C ALA A 74 -18.18 3.72 13.99
N GLU A 75 -17.99 3.26 15.24
CA GLU A 75 -18.85 3.62 16.37
C GLU A 75 -18.70 5.08 16.81
N VAL A 76 -17.53 5.69 16.56
CA VAL A 76 -17.17 7.01 17.09
C VAL A 76 -16.94 8.07 16.01
N VAL A 77 -16.76 7.66 14.75
CA VAL A 77 -16.53 8.59 13.62
C VAL A 77 -17.79 8.62 12.75
N PRO A 78 -18.53 9.74 12.72
CA PRO A 78 -19.72 9.87 11.89
C PRO A 78 -19.43 9.69 10.40
N GLY A 79 -20.31 9.03 9.67
CA GLY A 79 -20.18 8.81 8.23
C GLY A 79 -19.15 7.73 7.83
N LEU A 80 -18.47 7.09 8.80
CA LEU A 80 -17.52 6.02 8.55
C LEU A 80 -18.17 4.65 8.70
N SER A 81 -17.90 3.76 7.75
CA SER A 81 -18.30 2.36 7.81
C SER A 81 -17.22 1.44 7.23
N PHE A 82 -17.30 0.15 7.55
CA PHE A 82 -16.38 -0.86 7.05
C PHE A 82 -17.15 -2.07 6.56
N GLU A 83 -16.75 -2.60 5.40
CA GLU A 83 -17.42 -3.73 4.78
C GLU A 83 -16.39 -4.79 4.37
N GLN A 84 -16.72 -6.08 4.55
CA GLN A 84 -15.87 -7.15 4.04
C GLN A 84 -16.10 -7.34 2.56
N ALA A 85 -15.07 -7.11 1.76
CA ALA A 85 -15.13 -7.25 0.30
C ALA A 85 -13.80 -7.69 -0.28
N ASP A 86 -13.88 -8.42 -1.39
CA ASP A 86 -12.72 -8.72 -2.23
C ASP A 86 -12.57 -7.61 -3.30
N ILE A 87 -11.43 -6.92 -3.26
CA ILE A 87 -11.08 -5.88 -4.25
C ILE A 87 -11.17 -6.42 -5.69
N ALA A 88 -10.84 -7.69 -5.91
CA ALA A 88 -10.86 -8.30 -7.25
C ALA A 88 -12.27 -8.35 -7.88
N THR A 89 -13.32 -8.36 -7.06
CA THR A 89 -14.72 -8.41 -7.50
C THR A 89 -15.49 -7.11 -7.29
N TRP A 90 -14.89 -6.17 -6.55
CA TRP A 90 -15.52 -4.88 -6.27
C TRP A 90 -15.67 -4.02 -7.53
N MET A 91 -16.75 -3.23 -7.57
CA MET A 91 -16.99 -2.22 -8.60
C MET A 91 -17.55 -0.93 -7.98
N PRO A 92 -17.13 0.25 -8.45
CA PRO A 92 -17.70 1.51 -8.00
C PRO A 92 -19.19 1.61 -8.38
N THR A 93 -19.94 2.28 -7.56
CA THR A 93 -21.32 2.68 -7.88
C THR A 93 -21.36 4.04 -8.56
N GLY A 94 -22.50 4.41 -9.17
CA GLY A 94 -22.69 5.73 -9.77
C GLY A 94 -22.58 6.91 -8.79
N GLU A 95 -22.60 6.63 -7.47
CA GLU A 95 -22.47 7.61 -6.40
C GLU A 95 -21.04 7.76 -5.89
N THR A 96 -20.10 6.93 -6.36
CA THR A 96 -18.72 6.96 -5.89
C THR A 96 -17.98 8.18 -6.44
N ASP A 97 -17.54 9.06 -5.56
CA ASP A 97 -16.83 10.30 -5.89
C ASP A 97 -15.31 10.18 -5.78
N VAL A 98 -14.86 9.42 -4.81
CA VAL A 98 -13.43 9.23 -4.54
C VAL A 98 -13.16 7.77 -4.26
N VAL A 99 -12.18 7.22 -4.95
CA VAL A 99 -11.59 5.91 -4.66
C VAL A 99 -10.15 6.10 -4.25
N VAL A 100 -9.79 5.57 -3.10
CA VAL A 100 -8.40 5.54 -2.59
C VAL A 100 -7.97 4.10 -2.43
N SER A 101 -6.73 3.79 -2.75
CA SER A 101 -6.10 2.53 -2.39
C SER A 101 -4.66 2.77 -1.98
N ASN A 102 -4.31 2.42 -0.76
CA ASN A 102 -2.96 2.60 -0.24
C ASN A 102 -2.36 1.28 0.22
N ALA A 103 -1.26 0.87 -0.41
CA ALA A 103 -0.52 -0.35 -0.09
C ALA A 103 -1.38 -1.64 -0.09
N ALA A 104 -2.38 -1.72 -0.98
CA ALA A 104 -3.27 -2.87 -1.13
C ALA A 104 -3.17 -3.54 -2.51
N LEU A 105 -3.11 -2.78 -3.60
CA LEU A 105 -3.22 -3.33 -4.95
C LEU A 105 -2.04 -4.21 -5.37
N GLN A 106 -0.88 -4.10 -4.74
CA GLN A 106 0.24 -5.04 -4.95
C GLN A 106 -0.11 -6.49 -4.56
N TRP A 107 -1.15 -6.69 -3.76
CA TRP A 107 -1.63 -8.02 -3.37
C TRP A 107 -2.66 -8.62 -4.33
N VAL A 108 -3.18 -7.81 -5.26
CA VAL A 108 -4.26 -8.17 -6.18
C VAL A 108 -3.67 -8.48 -7.56
N PRO A 109 -3.62 -9.76 -7.98
CA PRO A 109 -3.17 -10.11 -9.33
C PRO A 109 -4.02 -9.41 -10.41
N GLY A 110 -3.37 -8.86 -11.43
CA GLY A 110 -4.08 -8.20 -12.51
C GLY A 110 -4.74 -6.86 -12.12
N HIS A 111 -4.34 -6.24 -11.01
CA HIS A 111 -4.95 -4.98 -10.53
C HIS A 111 -4.96 -3.87 -11.58
N ARG A 112 -4.01 -3.83 -12.52
CA ARG A 112 -3.99 -2.83 -13.60
C ARG A 112 -5.19 -2.96 -14.55
N ASP A 113 -5.66 -4.19 -14.80
CA ASP A 113 -6.87 -4.42 -15.60
C ASP A 113 -8.14 -4.15 -14.80
N LEU A 114 -8.14 -4.45 -13.50
CA LEU A 114 -9.22 -4.03 -12.60
C LEU A 114 -9.33 -2.51 -12.53
N MET A 115 -8.21 -1.79 -12.45
CA MET A 115 -8.21 -0.33 -12.48
C MET A 115 -8.92 0.22 -13.73
N ARG A 116 -8.62 -0.31 -14.93
CA ARG A 116 -9.30 0.13 -16.16
C ARG A 116 -10.81 0.01 -16.03
N ARG A 117 -11.31 -1.13 -15.52
CA ARG A 117 -12.74 -1.36 -15.29
C ARG A 117 -13.34 -0.35 -14.29
N TRP A 118 -12.65 -0.06 -13.19
CA TRP A 118 -13.12 0.91 -12.20
C TRP A 118 -13.14 2.33 -12.76
N LEU A 119 -12.09 2.72 -13.47
CA LEU A 119 -11.98 4.05 -14.07
C LEU A 119 -13.07 4.30 -15.12
N ASP A 120 -13.41 3.28 -15.91
CA ASP A 120 -14.50 3.35 -16.88
C ASP A 120 -15.87 3.52 -16.18
N ALA A 121 -16.08 2.80 -15.08
CA ALA A 121 -17.35 2.81 -14.34
C ALA A 121 -17.56 4.07 -13.47
N LEU A 122 -16.51 4.76 -13.07
CA LEU A 122 -16.61 6.00 -12.29
C LEU A 122 -17.22 7.14 -13.12
N ARG A 123 -18.03 7.98 -12.50
CA ARG A 123 -18.68 9.13 -13.14
C ARG A 123 -17.71 10.26 -13.45
N PRO A 124 -18.02 11.15 -14.41
CA PRO A 124 -17.27 12.38 -14.59
C PRO A 124 -17.14 13.19 -13.29
N GLY A 125 -15.95 13.74 -13.08
CA GLY A 125 -15.60 14.48 -11.85
C GLY A 125 -15.09 13.61 -10.70
N ALA A 126 -15.27 12.28 -10.75
CA ALA A 126 -14.77 11.38 -9.72
C ALA A 126 -13.23 11.32 -9.70
N TRP A 127 -12.68 11.08 -8.51
CA TRP A 127 -11.27 10.93 -8.26
C TRP A 127 -10.87 9.47 -8.03
N PHE A 128 -9.73 9.11 -8.56
CA PHE A 128 -9.07 7.84 -8.26
C PHE A 128 -7.63 8.11 -7.81
N ALA A 129 -7.21 7.50 -6.71
CA ALA A 129 -5.88 7.66 -6.16
C ALA A 129 -5.33 6.34 -5.64
N LEU A 130 -4.13 5.99 -6.04
CA LEU A 130 -3.45 4.78 -5.57
C LEU A 130 -2.02 5.05 -5.12
N GLN A 131 -1.57 4.26 -4.15
CA GLN A 131 -0.18 4.11 -3.79
C GLN A 131 0.17 2.63 -3.67
N VAL A 132 1.30 2.23 -4.22
CA VAL A 132 1.86 0.88 -4.07
C VAL A 132 3.35 0.94 -3.72
N PRO A 133 3.89 -0.05 -2.97
CA PRO A 133 5.32 -0.16 -2.75
C PRO A 133 6.05 -0.47 -4.06
N GLY A 134 7.15 0.24 -4.32
CA GLY A 134 8.00 0.07 -5.50
C GLY A 134 9.33 -0.64 -5.20
N ASN A 135 9.41 -1.41 -4.10
CA ASN A 135 10.68 -1.97 -3.61
C ASN A 135 11.01 -3.36 -4.15
N PHE A 136 10.21 -3.91 -5.05
CA PHE A 136 10.39 -5.29 -5.51
C PHE A 136 11.78 -5.56 -6.14
N ASN A 137 12.45 -4.54 -6.64
CA ASN A 137 13.81 -4.61 -7.18
C ASN A 137 14.88 -4.04 -6.22
N ALA A 138 14.50 -3.58 -5.03
CA ALA A 138 15.44 -3.14 -4.02
C ALA A 138 16.21 -4.35 -3.42
N PRO A 139 17.44 -4.14 -2.89
CA PRO A 139 18.24 -5.24 -2.30
C PRO A 139 17.48 -6.06 -1.26
N SER A 140 16.59 -5.44 -0.46
CA SER A 140 15.73 -6.16 0.50
C SER A 140 14.80 -7.21 -0.14
N HIS A 141 14.48 -7.10 -1.42
CA HIS A 141 13.64 -8.08 -2.11
C HIS A 141 14.44 -8.93 -3.11
N SER A 142 15.43 -8.36 -3.80
CA SER A 142 16.27 -9.12 -4.74
C SER A 142 17.10 -10.18 -4.00
N LEU A 143 17.76 -9.83 -2.90
CA LEU A 143 18.54 -10.75 -2.08
C LEU A 143 17.69 -11.91 -1.51
N MET A 144 16.45 -11.62 -1.12
CA MET A 144 15.52 -12.66 -0.66
C MET A 144 15.20 -13.67 -1.79
N ARG A 145 14.94 -13.15 -3.01
CA ARG A 145 14.68 -14.02 -4.17
C ARG A 145 15.92 -14.80 -4.60
N GLU A 146 17.08 -14.17 -4.61
CA GLU A 146 18.37 -14.80 -4.93
C GLU A 146 18.66 -15.93 -3.95
N LEU A 147 18.50 -15.68 -2.65
CA LEU A 147 18.65 -16.69 -1.61
C LEU A 147 17.66 -17.83 -1.79
N ALA A 148 16.37 -17.53 -2.03
CA ALA A 148 15.34 -18.54 -2.25
C ALA A 148 15.56 -19.37 -3.52
N ALA A 149 16.25 -18.84 -4.52
CA ALA A 149 16.63 -19.52 -5.76
C ALA A 149 17.93 -20.30 -5.67
N SER A 150 18.68 -20.20 -4.57
CA SER A 150 19.93 -20.96 -4.36
C SER A 150 19.68 -22.47 -4.29
N ASP A 151 20.71 -23.28 -4.56
CA ASP A 151 20.63 -24.75 -4.56
C ASP A 151 20.03 -25.33 -3.28
N ARG A 152 20.31 -24.69 -2.13
CA ARG A 152 19.78 -25.11 -0.83
C ARG A 152 18.27 -24.90 -0.73
N TRP A 153 17.73 -23.80 -1.26
CA TRP A 153 16.39 -23.35 -0.98
C TRP A 153 15.41 -23.51 -2.14
N SER A 154 15.89 -23.60 -3.39
CA SER A 154 15.06 -23.63 -4.60
C SER A 154 14.04 -24.77 -4.61
N GLY A 155 14.42 -25.95 -4.08
CA GLY A 155 13.51 -27.08 -3.97
C GLY A 155 12.32 -26.88 -3.02
N LYS A 156 12.43 -25.96 -2.05
CA LYS A 156 11.37 -25.66 -1.06
C LYS A 156 10.64 -24.36 -1.36
N LEU A 157 11.31 -23.39 -1.97
CA LEU A 157 10.82 -22.03 -2.16
C LEU A 157 10.55 -21.65 -3.61
N GLY A 158 10.68 -22.59 -4.56
CA GLY A 158 10.37 -22.35 -5.96
C GLY A 158 8.93 -21.85 -6.13
N GLY A 159 8.77 -20.66 -6.73
CA GLY A 159 7.45 -20.04 -6.97
C GLY A 159 6.77 -19.39 -5.76
N VAL A 160 7.40 -19.40 -4.56
CA VAL A 160 6.82 -18.79 -3.35
C VAL A 160 6.88 -17.26 -3.37
N LEU A 161 7.98 -16.71 -3.89
CA LEU A 161 8.20 -15.26 -3.92
C LEU A 161 7.74 -14.65 -5.25
N ARG A 162 7.12 -13.48 -5.16
CA ARG A 162 6.68 -12.72 -6.34
C ARG A 162 7.86 -12.03 -7.01
N GLY A 163 7.80 -11.94 -8.34
CA GLY A 163 8.80 -11.23 -9.15
C GLY A 163 8.69 -9.71 -9.07
N GLY A 164 9.64 -9.03 -9.71
CA GLY A 164 9.69 -7.56 -9.78
C GLY A 164 8.52 -6.91 -10.55
N GLU A 165 7.76 -7.68 -11.33
CA GLU A 165 6.62 -7.20 -12.15
C GLU A 165 5.29 -7.12 -11.37
N THR A 166 5.32 -7.32 -10.06
CA THR A 166 4.11 -7.30 -9.21
C THR A 166 3.38 -5.96 -9.28
N VAL A 167 4.10 -4.86 -9.46
CA VAL A 167 3.57 -3.51 -9.64
C VAL A 167 4.17 -2.86 -10.88
N GLY A 168 3.44 -1.89 -11.45
CA GLY A 168 3.93 -1.07 -12.57
C GLY A 168 4.85 0.05 -12.12
N GLU A 169 5.50 0.69 -13.08
CA GLU A 169 6.21 1.96 -12.88
C GLU A 169 5.22 3.14 -12.90
N PRO A 170 5.60 4.35 -12.44
CA PRO A 170 4.69 5.50 -12.44
C PRO A 170 4.04 5.78 -13.80
N GLY A 171 4.81 5.63 -14.89
CA GLY A 171 4.31 5.81 -16.27
C GLY A 171 3.21 4.83 -16.66
N ASP A 172 3.24 3.58 -16.14
CA ASP A 172 2.21 2.59 -16.44
C ASP A 172 0.86 3.01 -15.85
N TYR A 173 0.85 3.47 -14.60
CA TYR A 173 -0.35 3.95 -13.91
C TYR A 173 -0.86 5.27 -14.51
N LEU A 174 0.06 6.17 -14.88
CA LEU A 174 -0.28 7.42 -15.55
C LEU A 174 -1.02 7.14 -16.88
N ASN A 175 -0.48 6.25 -17.71
CA ASN A 175 -1.08 5.90 -18.99
C ASN A 175 -2.48 5.29 -18.79
N ILE A 176 -2.67 4.39 -17.81
CA ILE A 176 -3.99 3.82 -17.50
C ILE A 176 -5.01 4.92 -17.18
N LEU A 177 -4.63 5.92 -16.39
CA LEU A 177 -5.50 7.05 -16.05
C LEU A 177 -5.80 7.95 -17.26
N LEU A 178 -4.77 8.27 -18.05
CA LEU A 178 -4.92 9.12 -19.24
C LEU A 178 -5.80 8.44 -20.30
N ASP A 179 -5.60 7.14 -20.54
CA ASP A 179 -6.38 6.35 -21.51
C ASP A 179 -7.87 6.29 -21.10
N ALA A 180 -8.17 6.30 -19.80
CA ALA A 180 -9.52 6.34 -19.26
C ALA A 180 -10.12 7.76 -19.19
N GLY A 181 -9.44 8.77 -19.75
CA GLY A 181 -9.94 10.15 -19.85
C GLY A 181 -9.77 11.00 -18.59
N TYR A 182 -8.82 10.67 -17.72
CA TYR A 182 -8.54 11.43 -16.49
C TYR A 182 -7.55 12.58 -16.74
N ALA A 183 -7.71 13.67 -16.01
CA ALA A 183 -6.61 14.58 -15.73
C ALA A 183 -5.82 13.97 -14.59
N ALA A 184 -4.57 13.56 -14.84
CA ALA A 184 -3.83 12.68 -13.97
C ALA A 184 -2.39 13.13 -13.72
N ASP A 185 -1.84 12.71 -12.59
CA ASP A 185 -0.44 12.81 -12.19
C ASP A 185 0.02 11.46 -11.63
N ALA A 186 1.29 11.11 -11.85
CA ALA A 186 1.92 9.95 -11.25
C ALA A 186 3.38 10.27 -10.92
N TRP A 187 3.81 9.81 -9.74
CA TRP A 187 5.16 10.07 -9.25
C TRP A 187 5.66 8.94 -8.37
N GLU A 188 6.91 9.02 -8.00
CA GLU A 188 7.50 8.17 -6.97
C GLU A 188 8.18 8.99 -5.88
N THR A 189 8.27 8.41 -4.70
CA THR A 189 9.02 8.97 -3.58
C THR A 189 9.83 7.86 -2.91
N SER A 190 11.14 8.07 -2.76
CA SER A 190 11.98 7.23 -1.92
C SER A 190 12.11 7.86 -0.53
N TYR A 191 11.40 7.29 0.44
CA TYR A 191 11.49 7.70 1.83
C TYR A 191 12.78 7.14 2.44
N GLN A 192 13.69 8.03 2.86
CA GLN A 192 14.90 7.64 3.57
C GLN A 192 14.56 7.42 5.05
N GLN A 193 14.32 6.18 5.42
CA GLN A 193 13.99 5.81 6.79
C GLN A 193 15.26 5.48 7.56
N VAL A 194 15.40 5.98 8.79
CA VAL A 194 16.49 5.64 9.70
C VAL A 194 15.96 4.65 10.72
N LEU A 195 16.26 3.38 10.48
CA LEU A 195 15.78 2.29 11.32
C LEU A 195 16.77 2.03 12.47
N GLN A 196 16.25 1.68 13.66
CA GLN A 196 17.02 1.44 14.88
C GLN A 196 16.98 -0.03 15.27
N GLY A 197 18.00 -0.45 16.04
CA GLY A 197 18.07 -1.79 16.61
C GLY A 197 18.92 -2.77 15.80
N PRO A 198 19.04 -4.01 16.26
CA PRO A 198 19.72 -5.09 15.54
C PRO A 198 18.86 -5.54 14.34
N ASP A 199 19.50 -5.76 13.21
CA ASP A 199 18.82 -6.24 11.98
C ASP A 199 17.53 -5.50 11.59
N PRO A 200 17.52 -4.17 11.60
CA PRO A 200 16.27 -3.41 11.54
C PRO A 200 15.56 -3.54 10.19
N VAL A 201 16.29 -3.80 9.09
CA VAL A 201 15.69 -4.06 7.78
C VAL A 201 15.04 -5.45 7.76
N LEU A 202 15.62 -6.45 8.40
CA LEU A 202 15.00 -7.77 8.57
C LEU A 202 13.67 -7.64 9.34
N GLU A 203 13.68 -6.92 10.47
CA GLU A 203 12.47 -6.66 11.25
C GLU A 203 11.38 -5.97 10.43
N TRP A 204 11.77 -5.00 9.59
CA TRP A 204 10.83 -4.31 8.70
C TRP A 204 10.14 -5.26 7.72
N VAL A 205 10.91 -6.16 7.07
CA VAL A 205 10.37 -7.08 6.05
C VAL A 205 9.72 -8.34 6.64
N ARG A 206 10.01 -8.68 7.90
CA ARG A 206 9.48 -9.87 8.58
C ARG A 206 7.96 -9.88 8.59
N GLY A 207 7.34 -8.74 8.84
CA GLY A 207 5.88 -8.59 8.86
C GLY A 207 5.21 -8.59 7.48
N THR A 208 5.97 -8.52 6.39
CA THR A 208 5.47 -8.34 5.04
C THR A 208 6.08 -9.32 4.04
N ALA A 209 7.18 -8.95 3.39
CA ALA A 209 7.78 -9.68 2.28
C ALA A 209 8.33 -11.06 2.67
N LEU A 210 8.77 -11.25 3.92
CA LEU A 210 9.31 -12.52 4.41
C LEU A 210 8.21 -13.53 4.80
N ARG A 211 6.99 -13.09 5.07
CA ARG A 211 5.87 -13.98 5.51
C ARG A 211 5.63 -15.19 4.60
N PRO A 212 5.60 -15.07 3.26
CA PRO A 212 5.41 -16.23 2.38
C PRO A 212 6.47 -17.31 2.57
N VAL A 213 7.73 -16.93 2.76
CA VAL A 213 8.85 -17.86 3.00
C VAL A 213 8.69 -18.56 4.33
N MET A 214 8.40 -17.81 5.40
CA MET A 214 8.21 -18.35 6.75
C MET A 214 7.00 -19.28 6.85
N GLY A 215 5.98 -19.08 6.00
CA GLY A 215 4.80 -19.93 5.94
C GLY A 215 5.03 -21.29 5.31
N VAL A 216 6.10 -21.45 4.53
CA VAL A 216 6.43 -22.71 3.83
C VAL A 216 7.50 -23.51 4.56
N LEU A 217 8.46 -22.83 5.19
CA LEU A 217 9.59 -23.47 5.86
C LEU A 217 9.21 -23.96 7.26
N GLY A 218 9.70 -25.15 7.64
CA GLY A 218 9.66 -25.60 9.02
C GLY A 218 10.59 -24.75 9.91
N SER A 219 10.41 -24.80 11.23
CA SER A 219 11.07 -23.88 12.19
C SER A 219 12.60 -23.85 12.08
N GLU A 220 13.26 -24.98 11.84
CA GLU A 220 14.73 -25.05 11.72
C GLU A 220 15.21 -24.38 10.42
N ASP A 221 14.57 -24.71 9.29
CA ASP A 221 14.88 -24.11 7.99
C ASP A 221 14.56 -22.62 7.97
N ALA A 222 13.45 -22.22 8.59
CA ALA A 222 13.06 -20.82 8.72
C ALA A 222 14.14 -20.01 9.47
N GLY A 223 14.66 -20.52 10.58
CA GLY A 223 15.74 -19.87 11.32
C GLY A 223 17.06 -19.79 10.52
N ARG A 224 17.37 -20.83 9.75
CA ARG A 224 18.56 -20.82 8.86
C ARG A 224 18.43 -19.81 7.73
N PHE A 225 17.28 -19.83 7.03
CA PHE A 225 17.00 -18.89 5.96
C PHE A 225 17.05 -17.43 6.45
N GLU A 226 16.43 -17.18 7.59
CA GLU A 226 16.42 -15.84 8.20
C GLU A 226 17.83 -15.38 8.57
N SER A 227 18.67 -16.26 9.11
CA SER A 227 20.06 -15.94 9.45
C SER A 227 20.91 -15.61 8.22
N GLU A 228 20.80 -16.41 7.15
CA GLU A 228 21.50 -16.17 5.88
C GLU A 228 21.03 -14.86 5.24
N TYR A 229 19.72 -14.61 5.24
CA TYR A 229 19.14 -13.39 4.69
C TYR A 229 19.51 -12.15 5.52
N ALA A 230 19.53 -12.25 6.86
CA ALA A 230 19.99 -11.17 7.73
C ALA A 230 21.43 -10.76 7.43
N ALA A 231 22.32 -11.73 7.18
CA ALA A 231 23.72 -11.45 6.81
C ALA A 231 23.81 -10.66 5.50
N ALA A 232 23.07 -11.07 4.47
CA ALA A 232 23.02 -10.35 3.20
C ALA A 232 22.41 -8.92 3.34
N LEU A 233 21.40 -8.77 4.21
CA LEU A 233 20.82 -7.46 4.48
C LEU A 233 21.79 -6.51 5.20
N ARG A 234 22.59 -7.00 6.15
CA ARG A 234 23.61 -6.16 6.83
C ARG A 234 24.67 -5.64 5.87
N GLU A 235 25.04 -6.45 4.87
CA GLU A 235 25.96 -6.03 3.82
C GLU A 235 25.35 -4.96 2.91
N ALA A 236 24.09 -5.16 2.48
CA ALA A 236 23.40 -4.24 1.58
C ALA A 236 22.96 -2.94 2.28
N TYR A 237 22.71 -2.98 3.58
CA TYR A 237 22.24 -1.86 4.40
C TYR A 237 23.10 -1.74 5.66
N PRO A 238 24.34 -1.24 5.55
CA PRO A 238 25.24 -1.13 6.70
C PRO A 238 24.70 -0.12 7.74
N SER A 239 24.91 -0.45 9.01
CA SER A 239 24.58 0.46 10.10
C SER A 239 25.56 1.62 10.15
N GLY A 240 25.03 2.83 10.29
CA GLY A 240 25.78 4.06 10.50
C GLY A 240 25.64 4.61 11.91
N PRO A 241 26.24 5.79 12.19
CA PRO A 241 26.20 6.41 13.53
C PRO A 241 24.81 6.82 14.00
N HIS A 242 23.84 6.92 13.06
CA HIS A 242 22.46 7.32 13.35
C HIS A 242 21.46 6.17 13.20
N GLY A 243 21.92 4.96 12.89
CA GLY A 243 21.10 3.78 12.57
C GLY A 243 21.31 3.32 11.13
N THR A 244 20.44 2.44 10.66
CA THR A 244 20.48 1.89 9.30
C THR A 244 19.56 2.70 8.39
N VAL A 245 20.12 3.32 7.35
CA VAL A 245 19.33 4.02 6.33
C VAL A 245 18.66 3.00 5.41
N PHE A 246 17.35 3.02 5.37
CA PHE A 246 16.53 2.13 4.55
C PHE A 246 15.70 2.93 3.56
N PRO A 247 16.13 3.06 2.29
CA PRO A 247 15.33 3.70 1.25
C PRO A 247 14.08 2.85 0.95
N PHE A 248 12.91 3.45 1.07
CA PHE A 248 11.66 2.78 0.78
C PHE A 248 10.91 3.51 -0.33
N ARG A 249 10.94 2.95 -1.54
CA ARG A 249 10.31 3.51 -2.73
C ARG A 249 8.81 3.27 -2.69
N ARG A 250 8.04 4.31 -2.98
CA ARG A 250 6.59 4.27 -3.15
C ARG A 250 6.23 4.87 -4.50
N ILE A 251 5.27 4.27 -5.18
CA ILE A 251 4.74 4.70 -6.47
C ILE A 251 3.32 5.19 -6.23
N PHE A 252 3.00 6.33 -6.82
CA PHE A 252 1.74 7.03 -6.65
C PHE A 252 1.12 7.36 -7.99
N ALA A 253 -0.20 7.34 -8.04
CA ALA A 253 -0.94 7.92 -9.15
C ALA A 253 -2.28 8.49 -8.63
N VAL A 254 -2.69 9.62 -9.17
CA VAL A 254 -3.93 10.30 -8.84
C VAL A 254 -4.52 10.91 -10.10
N GLY A 255 -5.84 10.88 -10.23
CA GLY A 255 -6.51 11.51 -11.35
C GLY A 255 -7.96 11.85 -11.06
N ARG A 256 -8.47 12.86 -11.79
CA ARG A 256 -9.87 13.25 -11.82
C ARG A 256 -10.45 12.97 -13.20
N LYS A 257 -11.55 12.23 -13.27
CA LYS A 257 -12.24 11.95 -14.54
C LYS A 257 -12.75 13.25 -15.14
N ARG A 258 -12.41 13.48 -16.43
CA ARG A 258 -12.91 14.63 -17.18
C ARG A 258 -14.41 14.48 -17.45
N GLY A 259 -15.09 15.62 -17.66
CA GLY A 259 -16.50 15.65 -18.05
C GLY A 259 -16.69 15.39 -19.53
#